data_398ea496f92b41997dd7f548e43f2be4
#
_entry.id   398ea496f92b41997dd7f548e43f2be4
#
_cell.length_a   1.000
_cell.length_b   1.000
_cell.length_c   1.000
_cell.angle_alpha   90.00
_cell.angle_beta   90.00
_cell.angle_gamma   90.00
#
_symmetry.space_group_name_H-M   'P 1'
#
loop_
_entity.id
_entity.type
_entity.pdbx_description
1 polymer ?
#
loop_
_entity_poly.entity_id
_entity_poly.type
_entity_poly.pdbx_seq_one_letter_code
_entity_poly.pdbx_strand_id
1 'polypeptide(L)'
;MGSVLALAVGMRTLGLLITLLAVSPQATTDQRLTVPEGTIITSVQVRGLDIDHLSPGLRQEIRDLARTPLKQERLAELAARIEAERPNHVAAVRSVMDPGGEARVFFIVGRQDSPDREDNINARYVVERADVAGVPYADLSQEMRDDLTAVIGKRLDSIEAERLQQRIEEELTGYDVSRRIRRGSETGRIRLVYEARRKEPPAWLRFEPLRSKLLFHSDHGWATYLDLPLGGRNLRVTPIAAIDNSDDLVEEYSGYGLRVEARKLGTRRLGASFEWTRFEQDWELSTLDTLALRPDIPPIYETRSTITPLVKFALTPDLSVAGGVSISELEAPSPATGSQMANAALVSVDYDGRWRDASEATHRVAASFGLRAGSRDLESDLSYKRYLGRGTYQFDVERHHVQATAMAGGITGQAPLFERFTLGDSTTLRGWNKYDIAPAGGNRVIYSSVEYRYSGIGVFLDVGSVWDADNERHVRVSSGFALQAGPAFIVVGFPLNADEVTAVVALGLRIPGIGIRW
;
A
#
# COMPACT_ATOMS: atom_id res chain seq x y z
N MET A 1 -23.75 19.65 29.65
CA MET A 1 -24.49 19.62 28.37
C MET A 1 -23.58 19.22 27.19
N GLY A 2 -22.26 19.30 27.30
CA GLY A 2 -21.29 18.93 26.22
C GLY A 2 -21.15 17.44 25.96
N SER A 3 -21.23 16.60 27.00
CA SER A 3 -20.96 15.16 26.86
C SER A 3 -22.01 14.36 26.08
N VAL A 4 -23.28 14.81 26.06
CA VAL A 4 -24.35 14.11 25.33
C VAL A 4 -24.29 14.38 23.83
N LEU A 5 -23.75 15.54 23.41
CA LEU A 5 -23.62 15.91 22.01
C LEU A 5 -22.43 15.15 21.34
N ALA A 6 -21.34 14.93 22.09
CA ALA A 6 -20.18 14.17 21.60
C ALA A 6 -20.53 12.70 21.37
N LEU A 7 -21.37 12.08 22.22
CA LEU A 7 -21.80 10.70 22.07
C LEU A 7 -22.72 10.52 20.84
N ALA A 8 -23.57 11.52 20.54
CA ALA A 8 -24.46 11.46 19.39
C ALA A 8 -23.74 11.64 18.03
N VAL A 9 -22.65 12.41 18.02
CA VAL A 9 -21.81 12.58 16.82
C VAL A 9 -20.97 11.32 16.59
N GLY A 10 -20.41 10.72 17.64
CA GLY A 10 -19.65 9.48 17.55
C GLY A 10 -20.48 8.29 17.02
N MET A 11 -21.74 8.16 17.46
CA MET A 11 -22.63 7.09 16.96
C MET A 11 -23.07 7.30 15.49
N ARG A 12 -23.20 8.55 15.01
CA ARG A 12 -23.54 8.81 13.61
C ARG A 12 -22.36 8.56 12.66
N THR A 13 -21.15 8.87 13.09
CA THR A 13 -19.94 8.58 12.31
C THR A 13 -19.60 7.08 12.30
N LEU A 14 -19.86 6.37 13.40
CA LEU A 14 -19.71 4.91 13.43
C LEU A 14 -20.71 4.22 12.48
N GLY A 15 -21.95 4.68 12.44
CA GLY A 15 -22.96 4.21 11.50
C GLY A 15 -22.56 4.45 10.03
N LEU A 16 -21.94 5.60 9.73
CA LEU A 16 -21.46 5.91 8.39
C LEU A 16 -20.23 5.06 8.01
N LEU A 17 -19.34 4.76 8.95
CA LEU A 17 -18.18 3.91 8.72
C LEU A 17 -18.58 2.45 8.49
N ILE A 18 -19.57 1.94 9.24
CA ILE A 18 -20.13 0.60 9.03
C ILE A 18 -20.86 0.52 7.69
N THR A 19 -21.54 1.59 7.27
CA THR A 19 -22.20 1.64 5.95
C THR A 19 -21.17 1.73 4.81
N LEU A 20 -20.05 2.43 4.99
CA LEU A 20 -18.94 2.46 4.03
C LEU A 20 -18.17 1.13 3.96
N LEU A 21 -18.06 0.39 5.07
CA LEU A 21 -17.50 -0.96 5.08
C LEU A 21 -18.45 -1.99 4.45
N ALA A 22 -19.78 -1.76 4.52
CA ALA A 22 -20.77 -2.59 3.84
C ALA A 22 -20.84 -2.31 2.32
N VAL A 23 -20.39 -1.13 1.87
CA VAL A 23 -20.13 -0.80 0.46
C VAL A 23 -18.63 -0.95 0.17
N SER A 24 -18.04 -2.07 0.58
CA SER A 24 -16.87 -2.58 -0.14
C SER A 24 -17.29 -2.73 -1.59
N PRO A 25 -16.51 -2.25 -2.60
CA PRO A 25 -16.64 -2.80 -3.92
C PRO A 25 -16.42 -4.30 -3.69
N GLN A 26 -17.49 -5.06 -3.78
CA GLN A 26 -17.37 -6.47 -4.00
C GLN A 26 -16.34 -6.55 -5.12
N ALA A 27 -15.10 -6.97 -4.77
CA ALA A 27 -14.34 -7.72 -5.72
C ALA A 27 -15.41 -8.59 -6.34
N THR A 28 -15.60 -8.47 -7.62
CA THR A 28 -16.46 -9.35 -8.39
C THR A 28 -15.91 -10.74 -8.16
N THR A 29 -16.14 -11.27 -6.97
CA THR A 29 -16.36 -12.67 -6.81
C THR A 29 -17.47 -12.87 -7.79
N ASP A 30 -17.15 -13.56 -8.85
CA ASP A 30 -18.06 -14.12 -9.81
C ASP A 30 -19.18 -14.77 -8.96
N GLN A 31 -20.14 -13.95 -8.52
CA GLN A 31 -21.44 -14.45 -8.13
C GLN A 31 -21.96 -14.96 -9.47
N ARG A 32 -21.58 -16.23 -9.75
CA ARG A 32 -22.29 -17.05 -10.71
C ARG A 32 -23.72 -16.93 -10.25
N LEU A 33 -24.45 -16.00 -10.86
CA LEU A 33 -25.90 -16.01 -10.84
C LEU A 33 -26.24 -17.37 -11.42
N THR A 34 -26.40 -18.36 -10.55
CA THR A 34 -26.86 -19.69 -10.93
C THR A 34 -28.20 -19.45 -11.52
N VAL A 35 -28.30 -19.65 -12.83
CA VAL A 35 -29.60 -19.55 -13.52
C VAL A 35 -30.56 -20.51 -12.83
N PRO A 36 -31.71 -20.06 -12.33
CA PRO A 36 -32.65 -20.92 -11.61
C PRO A 36 -33.07 -22.12 -12.46
N GLU A 37 -33.22 -23.27 -11.84
CA GLU A 37 -33.79 -24.44 -12.51
C GLU A 37 -35.19 -24.10 -13.05
N GLY A 38 -35.51 -24.67 -14.21
CA GLY A 38 -36.78 -24.41 -14.89
C GLY A 38 -36.75 -23.17 -15.83
N THR A 39 -35.70 -22.37 -15.83
CA THR A 39 -35.54 -21.25 -16.78
C THR A 39 -35.47 -21.80 -18.21
N ILE A 40 -36.21 -21.21 -19.15
CA ILE A 40 -36.23 -21.67 -20.56
C ILE A 40 -34.87 -21.35 -21.22
N ILE A 41 -34.31 -22.36 -21.89
CA ILE A 41 -33.03 -22.22 -22.62
C ILE A 41 -33.30 -21.64 -24.00
N THR A 42 -32.75 -20.46 -24.30
CA THR A 42 -32.90 -19.83 -25.63
C THR A 42 -31.89 -20.34 -26.64
N SER A 43 -30.68 -20.62 -26.20
CA SER A 43 -29.64 -21.13 -27.09
C SER A 43 -28.61 -21.97 -26.36
N VAL A 44 -28.07 -22.95 -27.10
CA VAL A 44 -26.98 -23.82 -26.61
C VAL A 44 -25.82 -23.72 -27.58
N GLN A 45 -24.61 -23.59 -27.06
CA GLN A 45 -23.39 -23.52 -27.83
C GLN A 45 -22.33 -24.45 -27.24
N VAL A 46 -21.59 -25.13 -28.10
CA VAL A 46 -20.36 -25.86 -27.76
C VAL A 46 -19.18 -24.96 -28.12
N ARG A 47 -18.28 -24.72 -27.16
CA ARG A 47 -17.09 -23.90 -27.34
C ARG A 47 -15.84 -24.74 -27.08
N GLY A 48 -14.77 -24.47 -27.83
CA GLY A 48 -13.50 -25.20 -27.71
C GLY A 48 -13.44 -26.52 -28.49
N LEU A 49 -14.58 -27.01 -28.98
CA LEU A 49 -14.69 -28.16 -29.88
C LEU A 49 -15.68 -27.82 -31.01
N ASP A 50 -15.34 -28.18 -32.25
CA ASP A 50 -16.33 -28.14 -33.33
C ASP A 50 -17.41 -29.20 -33.07
N ILE A 51 -18.69 -28.79 -33.03
CA ILE A 51 -19.82 -29.65 -32.73
C ILE A 51 -19.93 -30.82 -33.76
N ASP A 52 -19.40 -30.63 -34.97
CA ASP A 52 -19.40 -31.68 -36.00
C ASP A 52 -18.45 -32.84 -35.68
N HIS A 53 -17.60 -32.66 -34.69
CA HIS A 53 -16.77 -33.76 -34.18
C HIS A 53 -17.46 -34.65 -33.13
N LEU A 54 -18.66 -34.32 -32.69
CA LEU A 54 -19.46 -35.15 -31.80
C LEU A 54 -20.34 -36.10 -32.62
N SER A 55 -20.80 -37.20 -32.02
CA SER A 55 -21.70 -38.13 -32.66
C SER A 55 -23.03 -37.48 -33.08
N PRO A 56 -23.66 -37.91 -34.16
CA PRO A 56 -24.95 -37.34 -34.62
C PRO A 56 -26.01 -37.29 -33.53
N GLY A 57 -26.09 -38.35 -32.70
CA GLY A 57 -27.03 -38.43 -31.59
C GLY A 57 -26.78 -37.35 -30.51
N LEU A 58 -25.53 -37.20 -30.07
CA LEU A 58 -25.18 -36.23 -29.05
C LEU A 58 -25.34 -34.78 -29.54
N ARG A 59 -25.04 -34.55 -30.81
CA ARG A 59 -25.29 -33.24 -31.45
C ARG A 59 -26.78 -32.87 -31.45
N GLN A 60 -27.64 -33.85 -31.76
CA GLN A 60 -29.08 -33.62 -31.77
C GLN A 60 -29.61 -33.34 -30.36
N GLU A 61 -29.19 -34.13 -29.36
CA GLU A 61 -29.59 -33.92 -27.97
C GLU A 61 -29.15 -32.55 -27.43
N ILE A 62 -27.96 -32.07 -27.78
CA ILE A 62 -27.48 -30.73 -27.42
C ILE A 62 -28.34 -29.64 -28.08
N ARG A 63 -28.73 -29.82 -29.35
CA ARG A 63 -29.62 -28.88 -30.04
C ARG A 63 -31.03 -28.88 -29.45
N ASP A 64 -31.54 -30.02 -29.07
CA ASP A 64 -32.90 -30.20 -28.52
C ASP A 64 -33.04 -29.59 -27.11
N LEU A 65 -31.96 -29.23 -26.44
CA LEU A 65 -32.01 -28.44 -25.20
C LEU A 65 -32.59 -27.05 -25.41
N ALA A 66 -32.50 -26.47 -26.62
CA ALA A 66 -33.09 -25.19 -26.90
C ALA A 66 -34.63 -25.25 -26.77
N ARG A 67 -35.22 -24.27 -26.09
CA ARG A 67 -36.65 -24.16 -25.75
C ARG A 67 -37.12 -25.14 -24.68
N THR A 68 -36.22 -25.86 -24.00
CA THR A 68 -36.57 -26.70 -22.84
C THR A 68 -36.23 -25.99 -21.52
N PRO A 69 -36.88 -26.36 -20.42
CA PRO A 69 -36.52 -25.86 -19.10
C PRO A 69 -35.11 -26.36 -18.70
N LEU A 70 -34.30 -25.48 -18.18
CA LEU A 70 -32.94 -25.77 -17.68
C LEU A 70 -33.04 -26.77 -16.52
N LYS A 71 -32.32 -27.90 -16.66
CA LYS A 71 -32.13 -28.92 -15.63
C LYS A 71 -30.62 -29.16 -15.50
N GLN A 72 -30.07 -28.84 -14.35
CA GLN A 72 -28.62 -28.95 -14.14
C GLN A 72 -28.09 -30.37 -14.29
N GLU A 73 -28.86 -31.34 -13.80
CA GLU A 73 -28.54 -32.78 -13.92
C GLU A 73 -28.41 -33.21 -15.39
N ARG A 74 -29.33 -32.76 -16.27
CA ARG A 74 -29.27 -33.06 -17.70
C ARG A 74 -28.08 -32.41 -18.41
N LEU A 75 -27.73 -31.19 -18.02
CA LEU A 75 -26.56 -30.52 -18.56
C LEU A 75 -25.25 -31.20 -18.14
N ALA A 76 -25.16 -31.65 -16.87
CA ALA A 76 -24.02 -32.43 -16.38
C ALA A 76 -23.87 -33.77 -17.08
N GLU A 77 -24.99 -34.50 -17.33
CA GLU A 77 -25.00 -35.74 -18.07
C GLU A 77 -24.48 -35.58 -19.51
N LEU A 78 -24.91 -34.52 -20.20
CA LEU A 78 -24.43 -34.23 -21.56
C LEU A 78 -22.97 -33.83 -21.58
N ALA A 79 -22.49 -33.10 -20.59
CA ALA A 79 -21.07 -32.78 -20.44
C ALA A 79 -20.24 -34.05 -20.25
N ALA A 80 -20.64 -34.96 -19.37
CA ALA A 80 -19.99 -36.26 -19.17
C ALA A 80 -19.96 -37.11 -20.45
N ARG A 81 -21.01 -37.05 -21.26
CA ARG A 81 -21.04 -37.76 -22.57
C ARG A 81 -20.12 -37.13 -23.61
N ILE A 82 -19.97 -35.80 -23.60
CA ILE A 82 -18.97 -35.13 -24.45
C ILE A 82 -17.56 -35.60 -24.07
N GLU A 83 -17.27 -35.71 -22.76
CA GLU A 83 -16.00 -36.23 -22.26
C GLU A 83 -15.76 -37.68 -22.65
N ALA A 84 -16.80 -38.54 -22.55
CA ALA A 84 -16.71 -39.92 -22.92
C ALA A 84 -16.44 -40.13 -24.42
N GLU A 85 -17.02 -39.30 -25.29
CA GLU A 85 -16.75 -39.34 -26.74
C GLU A 85 -15.39 -38.73 -27.12
N ARG A 86 -14.80 -37.94 -26.23
CA ARG A 86 -13.54 -37.25 -26.45
C ARG A 86 -12.56 -37.50 -25.31
N PRO A 87 -11.90 -38.67 -25.28
CA PRO A 87 -10.82 -38.94 -24.34
C PRO A 87 -9.78 -37.81 -24.40
N ASN A 88 -9.29 -37.36 -23.27
CA ASN A 88 -8.42 -36.21 -23.08
C ASN A 88 -9.08 -34.82 -23.23
N HIS A 89 -10.39 -34.72 -23.14
CA HIS A 89 -11.11 -33.47 -23.05
C HIS A 89 -11.95 -33.43 -21.78
N VAL A 90 -12.10 -32.26 -21.19
CA VAL A 90 -12.99 -31.95 -20.06
C VAL A 90 -14.05 -31.00 -20.57
N ALA A 91 -15.30 -31.23 -20.21
CA ALA A 91 -16.44 -30.41 -20.61
C ALA A 91 -17.07 -29.74 -19.38
N ALA A 92 -16.94 -28.44 -19.25
CA ALA A 92 -17.62 -27.64 -18.24
C ALA A 92 -18.90 -27.03 -18.81
N VAL A 93 -19.94 -26.92 -17.97
CA VAL A 93 -21.19 -26.26 -18.34
C VAL A 93 -21.24 -24.87 -17.70
N ARG A 94 -21.60 -23.88 -18.48
CA ARG A 94 -21.86 -22.51 -18.02
C ARG A 94 -23.24 -22.07 -18.53
N SER A 95 -24.09 -21.61 -17.62
CA SER A 95 -25.38 -20.99 -17.95
C SER A 95 -25.32 -19.50 -17.63
N VAL A 96 -25.87 -18.66 -18.50
CA VAL A 96 -25.93 -17.21 -18.35
C VAL A 96 -27.36 -16.76 -18.60
N MET A 97 -27.90 -15.92 -17.73
CA MET A 97 -29.24 -15.35 -17.89
C MET A 97 -29.17 -14.17 -18.85
N ASP A 98 -30.07 -14.12 -19.82
CA ASP A 98 -30.27 -12.99 -20.70
C ASP A 98 -31.10 -11.90 -20.03
N PRO A 99 -31.00 -10.62 -20.50
CA PRO A 99 -31.85 -9.54 -20.00
C PRO A 99 -33.36 -9.81 -20.08
N GLY A 100 -33.78 -10.76 -20.92
CA GLY A 100 -35.17 -11.24 -21.04
C GLY A 100 -35.58 -12.27 -20.01
N GLY A 101 -34.71 -12.68 -19.08
CA GLY A 101 -34.99 -13.71 -18.06
C GLY A 101 -34.89 -15.14 -18.58
N GLU A 102 -34.34 -15.38 -19.74
CA GLU A 102 -34.11 -16.67 -20.37
C GLU A 102 -32.65 -17.09 -20.26
N ALA A 103 -32.34 -18.40 -20.42
CA ALA A 103 -30.99 -18.92 -20.22
C ALA A 103 -30.25 -19.20 -21.53
N ARG A 104 -29.00 -18.85 -21.61
CA ARG A 104 -28.03 -19.37 -22.60
C ARG A 104 -27.10 -20.39 -21.96
N VAL A 105 -26.93 -21.53 -22.59
CA VAL A 105 -26.07 -22.61 -22.09
C VAL A 105 -24.84 -22.76 -23.00
N PHE A 106 -23.68 -22.88 -22.38
CA PHE A 106 -22.41 -23.09 -23.04
C PHE A 106 -21.77 -24.38 -22.51
N PHE A 107 -21.47 -25.33 -23.40
CA PHE A 107 -20.58 -26.44 -23.10
C PHE A 107 -19.16 -26.02 -23.50
N ILE A 108 -18.28 -25.83 -22.54
CA ILE A 108 -16.89 -25.40 -22.73
C ILE A 108 -16.02 -26.64 -22.69
N VAL A 109 -15.46 -27.05 -23.83
CA VAL A 109 -14.67 -28.26 -23.97
C VAL A 109 -13.20 -27.92 -24.14
N GLY A 110 -12.34 -28.38 -23.22
CA GLY A 110 -10.91 -28.17 -23.21
C GLY A 110 -10.13 -29.49 -23.18
N ARG A 111 -8.86 -29.51 -23.63
CA ARG A 111 -7.99 -30.70 -23.49
C ARG A 111 -7.48 -30.84 -22.06
N GLN A 112 -7.48 -32.07 -21.54
CA GLN A 112 -7.05 -32.42 -20.18
C GLN A 112 -5.54 -32.23 -19.93
N ASP A 113 -4.72 -32.24 -20.99
CA ASP A 113 -3.25 -32.14 -20.92
C ASP A 113 -2.70 -30.71 -21.01
N SER A 114 -3.55 -29.70 -20.94
CA SER A 114 -3.10 -28.29 -20.92
C SER A 114 -3.04 -27.80 -19.49
N PRO A 115 -1.86 -27.64 -18.85
CA PRO A 115 -1.80 -26.92 -17.60
C PRO A 115 -2.32 -25.51 -17.86
N ASP A 116 -3.36 -25.09 -17.10
CA ASP A 116 -3.95 -23.76 -17.00
C ASP A 116 -3.82 -22.86 -18.24
N ARG A 117 -4.42 -23.29 -19.37
CA ARG A 117 -4.71 -22.34 -20.44
C ARG A 117 -5.98 -21.61 -20.05
N GLU A 118 -5.85 -20.42 -19.52
CA GLU A 118 -6.88 -19.41 -19.64
C GLU A 118 -7.44 -19.46 -21.05
N ASP A 119 -8.79 -19.57 -21.19
CA ASP A 119 -9.46 -19.58 -22.49
C ASP A 119 -8.98 -18.41 -23.35
N ASN A 120 -8.01 -18.66 -24.21
CA ASN A 120 -7.46 -17.62 -25.05
C ASN A 120 -8.49 -17.29 -26.14
N ILE A 121 -9.38 -16.37 -25.82
CA ILE A 121 -10.43 -15.85 -26.72
C ILE A 121 -9.83 -15.41 -28.06
N ASN A 122 -8.56 -15.10 -28.08
CA ASN A 122 -7.82 -14.61 -29.24
C ASN A 122 -7.20 -15.74 -30.11
N ALA A 123 -7.17 -17.00 -29.64
CA ALA A 123 -6.62 -18.15 -30.38
C ALA A 123 -7.31 -18.44 -31.72
N ARG A 124 -8.53 -17.90 -31.93
CA ARG A 124 -9.26 -17.99 -33.21
C ARG A 124 -8.80 -17.00 -34.29
N TYR A 125 -8.04 -15.98 -33.89
CA TYR A 125 -7.59 -14.94 -34.82
C TYR A 125 -6.22 -15.25 -35.40
N VAL A 126 -6.04 -14.88 -36.66
CA VAL A 126 -4.75 -15.02 -37.37
C VAL A 126 -4.00 -13.69 -37.25
N VAL A 127 -2.71 -13.76 -36.94
CA VAL A 127 -1.84 -12.58 -36.88
C VAL A 127 -1.56 -12.10 -38.30
N GLU A 128 -2.09 -10.95 -38.65
CA GLU A 128 -1.87 -10.29 -39.95
C GLU A 128 -0.50 -9.59 -39.98
N ARG A 129 -0.13 -8.99 -38.85
CA ARG A 129 1.11 -8.22 -38.73
C ARG A 129 1.58 -8.21 -37.27
N ALA A 130 2.88 -8.25 -37.07
CA ALA A 130 3.52 -8.08 -35.77
C ALA A 130 4.54 -6.93 -35.87
N ASP A 131 4.36 -5.90 -35.05
CA ASP A 131 5.16 -4.67 -35.08
C ASP A 131 5.68 -4.32 -33.68
N VAL A 132 6.86 -3.68 -33.64
CA VAL A 132 7.34 -2.96 -32.45
C VAL A 132 7.17 -1.46 -32.70
N ALA A 133 6.37 -0.81 -31.88
CA ALA A 133 6.15 0.64 -31.94
C ALA A 133 7.00 1.34 -30.87
N GLY A 134 7.53 2.51 -31.21
CA GLY A 134 8.36 3.32 -30.29
C GLY A 134 9.87 3.14 -30.50
N VAL A 135 10.28 2.20 -31.34
CA VAL A 135 11.68 1.97 -31.75
C VAL A 135 11.71 1.76 -33.27
N PRO A 136 12.69 2.33 -34.00
CA PRO A 136 12.86 2.05 -35.42
C PRO A 136 13.08 0.56 -35.67
N TYR A 137 12.41 0.00 -36.67
CA TYR A 137 12.54 -1.43 -37.00
C TYR A 137 13.99 -1.85 -37.35
N ALA A 138 14.78 -0.89 -37.85
CA ALA A 138 16.19 -1.08 -38.13
C ALA A 138 17.07 -1.29 -36.89
N ASP A 139 16.62 -0.81 -35.75
CA ASP A 139 17.36 -0.91 -34.48
C ASP A 139 17.15 -2.29 -33.80
N LEU A 140 16.22 -3.10 -34.28
CA LEU A 140 16.02 -4.47 -33.82
C LEU A 140 17.06 -5.41 -34.48
N SER A 141 17.51 -6.41 -33.74
CA SER A 141 18.38 -7.47 -34.28
C SER A 141 17.71 -8.22 -35.42
N GLN A 142 18.49 -8.85 -36.28
CA GLN A 142 17.95 -9.68 -37.36
C GLN A 142 17.12 -10.83 -36.79
N GLU A 143 17.59 -11.46 -35.73
CA GLU A 143 16.89 -12.55 -35.05
C GLU A 143 15.51 -12.11 -34.55
N MET A 144 15.40 -10.92 -33.94
CA MET A 144 14.12 -10.37 -33.50
C MET A 144 13.15 -10.05 -34.64
N ARG A 145 13.69 -9.56 -35.77
CA ARG A 145 12.89 -9.33 -36.98
C ARG A 145 12.34 -10.62 -37.57
N ASP A 146 13.16 -11.68 -37.53
CA ASP A 146 12.76 -13.01 -37.99
C ASP A 146 11.69 -13.61 -37.08
N ASP A 147 11.81 -13.46 -35.77
CA ASP A 147 10.79 -13.89 -34.80
C ASP A 147 9.46 -13.15 -34.96
N LEU A 148 9.49 -11.83 -35.14
CA LEU A 148 8.29 -11.04 -35.44
C LEU A 148 7.63 -11.49 -36.75
N THR A 149 8.41 -11.85 -37.74
CA THR A 149 7.92 -12.35 -39.01
C THR A 149 7.36 -13.76 -38.88
N ALA A 150 7.95 -14.60 -38.03
CA ALA A 150 7.57 -16.01 -37.84
C ALA A 150 6.16 -16.18 -37.23
N VAL A 151 5.62 -15.19 -36.53
CA VAL A 151 4.26 -15.24 -35.99
C VAL A 151 3.18 -14.76 -36.96
N ILE A 152 3.57 -14.13 -38.09
CA ILE A 152 2.63 -13.65 -39.10
C ILE A 152 2.02 -14.84 -39.85
N GLY A 153 0.74 -14.81 -40.11
CA GLY A 153 -0.01 -15.87 -40.76
C GLY A 153 -0.38 -17.05 -39.83
N LYS A 154 0.15 -17.11 -38.61
CA LYS A 154 -0.24 -18.11 -37.62
C LYS A 154 -1.44 -17.66 -36.77
N ARG A 155 -2.13 -18.62 -36.16
CA ARG A 155 -3.11 -18.32 -35.13
C ARG A 155 -2.42 -17.72 -33.90
N LEU A 156 -3.04 -16.75 -33.25
CA LEU A 156 -2.45 -16.11 -32.08
C LEU A 156 -2.31 -17.12 -30.93
N ASP A 157 -1.07 -17.42 -30.57
CA ASP A 157 -0.70 -18.09 -29.34
C ASP A 157 -0.28 -17.04 -28.31
N SER A 158 -0.99 -16.99 -27.19
CA SER A 158 -0.71 -16.01 -26.12
C SER A 158 0.61 -16.26 -25.43
N ILE A 159 1.04 -17.53 -25.32
CA ILE A 159 2.31 -17.91 -24.69
C ILE A 159 3.48 -17.52 -25.62
N GLU A 160 3.37 -17.80 -26.93
CA GLU A 160 4.37 -17.39 -27.92
C GLU A 160 4.47 -15.86 -27.99
N ALA A 161 3.32 -15.16 -27.95
CA ALA A 161 3.30 -13.70 -27.96
C ALA A 161 3.88 -13.07 -26.68
N GLU A 162 3.74 -13.73 -25.53
CA GLU A 162 4.34 -13.28 -24.27
C GLU A 162 5.86 -13.53 -24.24
N ARG A 163 6.31 -14.70 -24.70
CA ARG A 163 7.74 -14.98 -24.86
C ARG A 163 8.42 -13.97 -25.80
N LEU A 164 7.75 -13.63 -26.89
CA LEU A 164 8.24 -12.62 -27.81
C LEU A 164 8.32 -11.24 -27.16
N GLN A 165 7.34 -10.88 -26.33
CA GLN A 165 7.40 -9.64 -25.54
C GLN A 165 8.61 -9.63 -24.60
N GLN A 166 8.87 -10.72 -23.88
CA GLN A 166 10.02 -10.83 -22.96
C GLN A 166 11.35 -10.69 -23.74
N ARG A 167 11.48 -11.35 -24.88
CA ARG A 167 12.68 -11.23 -25.72
C ARG A 167 12.89 -9.81 -26.24
N ILE A 168 11.82 -9.10 -26.62
CA ILE A 168 11.90 -7.68 -27.00
C ILE A 168 12.36 -6.82 -25.80
N GLU A 169 11.88 -7.09 -24.58
CA GLU A 169 12.32 -6.39 -23.37
C GLU A 169 13.80 -6.65 -23.04
N GLU A 170 14.27 -7.86 -23.25
CA GLU A 170 15.68 -8.25 -23.05
C GLU A 170 16.59 -7.56 -24.08
N GLU A 171 16.18 -7.51 -25.34
CA GLU A 171 16.95 -6.86 -26.40
C GLU A 171 16.95 -5.33 -26.25
N LEU A 172 15.79 -4.75 -25.98
CA LEU A 172 15.63 -3.31 -25.80
C LEU A 172 15.91 -2.87 -24.36
N THR A 173 17.14 -3.04 -23.91
CA THR A 173 17.56 -2.58 -22.57
C THR A 173 17.22 -1.11 -22.37
N GLY A 174 16.38 -0.81 -21.36
CA GLY A 174 15.91 0.56 -21.06
C GLY A 174 14.54 0.91 -21.63
N TYR A 175 13.81 -0.07 -22.15
CA TYR A 175 12.41 0.09 -22.55
C TYR A 175 11.50 -0.82 -21.75
N ASP A 176 10.29 -0.33 -21.44
CA ASP A 176 9.15 -1.13 -20.99
C ASP A 176 8.36 -1.53 -22.22
N VAL A 177 8.09 -2.82 -22.41
CA VAL A 177 7.35 -3.32 -23.57
C VAL A 177 5.98 -3.81 -23.14
N SER A 178 4.94 -3.24 -23.71
CA SER A 178 3.57 -3.67 -23.50
C SER A 178 2.97 -4.19 -24.80
N ARG A 179 2.24 -5.32 -24.71
CA ARG A 179 1.60 -5.95 -25.86
C ARG A 179 0.18 -5.43 -26.03
N ARG A 180 -0.18 -5.04 -27.25
CA ARG A 180 -1.55 -4.69 -27.65
C ARG A 180 -1.99 -5.49 -28.86
N ILE A 181 -3.21 -6.01 -28.79
CA ILE A 181 -3.86 -6.68 -29.90
C ILE A 181 -4.83 -5.68 -30.53
N ARG A 182 -4.64 -5.35 -31.80
CA ARG A 182 -5.49 -4.46 -32.57
C ARG A 182 -6.24 -5.24 -33.65
N ARG A 183 -7.39 -4.75 -34.07
CA ARG A 183 -8.15 -5.33 -35.19
C ARG A 183 -7.31 -5.25 -36.46
N GLY A 184 -7.25 -6.35 -37.24
CA GLY A 184 -6.64 -6.40 -38.56
C GLY A 184 -7.51 -5.76 -39.65
N SER A 185 -7.06 -5.84 -40.90
CA SER A 185 -7.76 -5.30 -42.06
C SER A 185 -9.03 -6.08 -42.40
N GLU A 186 -9.07 -7.37 -42.08
CA GLU A 186 -10.18 -8.29 -42.36
C GLU A 186 -10.74 -8.91 -41.07
N THR A 187 -11.99 -9.39 -41.15
CA THR A 187 -12.61 -10.14 -40.06
C THR A 187 -11.84 -11.42 -39.78
N GLY A 188 -11.51 -11.68 -38.51
CA GLY A 188 -10.72 -12.85 -38.10
C GLY A 188 -9.20 -12.62 -38.13
N ARG A 189 -8.74 -11.42 -38.54
CA ARG A 189 -7.33 -11.02 -38.48
C ARG A 189 -7.06 -9.98 -37.41
N ILE A 190 -5.85 -10.05 -36.84
CA ILE A 190 -5.38 -9.11 -35.80
C ILE A 190 -3.98 -8.60 -36.13
N ARG A 191 -3.68 -7.44 -35.59
CA ARG A 191 -2.32 -6.88 -35.52
C ARG A 191 -1.81 -6.99 -34.11
N LEU A 192 -0.66 -7.60 -33.96
CA LEU A 192 0.07 -7.72 -32.71
C LEU A 192 1.07 -6.55 -32.63
N VAL A 193 0.87 -5.63 -31.70
CA VAL A 193 1.72 -4.43 -31.55
C VAL A 193 2.38 -4.46 -30.19
N TYR A 194 3.72 -4.51 -30.18
CA TYR A 194 4.55 -4.35 -29.00
C TYR A 194 4.92 -2.87 -28.86
N GLU A 195 4.34 -2.17 -27.90
CA GLU A 195 4.65 -0.75 -27.65
C GLU A 195 5.86 -0.67 -26.72
N ALA A 196 7.04 -0.37 -27.28
CA ALA A 196 8.26 -0.10 -26.53
C ALA A 196 8.27 1.37 -26.09
N ARG A 197 8.23 1.60 -24.78
CA ARG A 197 8.37 2.93 -24.17
C ARG A 197 9.67 2.98 -23.42
N ARG A 198 10.48 3.99 -23.70
CA ARG A 198 11.73 4.20 -22.99
C ARG A 198 11.47 4.24 -21.51
N LYS A 199 12.12 3.34 -20.75
CA LYS A 199 12.09 3.40 -19.28
C LYS A 199 12.58 4.79 -18.87
N GLU A 200 11.71 5.57 -18.25
CA GLU A 200 12.22 6.78 -17.62
C GLU A 200 13.19 6.32 -16.53
N PRO A 201 14.44 6.80 -16.55
CA PRO A 201 15.38 6.43 -15.51
C PRO A 201 14.75 6.73 -14.17
N PRO A 202 14.88 5.82 -13.19
CA PRO A 202 14.25 5.99 -11.88
C PRO A 202 14.62 7.36 -11.33
N ALA A 203 13.65 8.09 -10.83
CA ALA A 203 13.93 9.34 -10.16
C ALA A 203 14.75 9.01 -8.91
N TRP A 204 15.96 9.53 -8.83
CA TRP A 204 16.90 9.23 -7.74
C TRP A 204 16.42 9.73 -6.39
N LEU A 205 15.70 10.85 -6.37
CA LEU A 205 15.09 11.37 -5.16
C LEU A 205 13.61 11.03 -5.12
N ARG A 206 13.16 10.49 -4.01
CA ARG A 206 11.76 10.19 -3.74
C ARG A 206 11.17 11.33 -2.92
N PHE A 207 9.92 11.69 -3.19
CA PHE A 207 9.16 12.55 -2.31
C PHE A 207 8.91 11.84 -0.98
N GLU A 208 8.77 12.62 0.09
CA GLU A 208 8.32 12.09 1.36
C GLU A 208 7.01 11.30 1.19
N PRO A 209 6.87 10.16 1.88
CA PRO A 209 5.64 9.40 1.85
C PRO A 209 4.48 10.24 2.37
N LEU A 210 3.31 10.07 1.76
CA LEU A 210 2.10 10.70 2.25
C LEU A 210 1.68 10.03 3.55
N ARG A 211 1.27 10.84 4.52
CA ARG A 211 0.92 10.42 5.87
C ARG A 211 -0.57 10.38 6.11
N SER A 212 -1.39 10.54 5.03
CA SER A 212 -2.85 10.57 5.17
C SER A 212 -3.35 9.31 5.87
N LYS A 213 -3.97 9.52 7.01
CA LYS A 213 -4.58 8.48 7.83
C LYS A 213 -5.86 8.99 8.49
N LEU A 214 -6.80 8.09 8.67
CA LEU A 214 -7.90 8.20 9.61
C LEU A 214 -7.76 7.03 10.56
N LEU A 215 -7.64 7.28 11.83
CA LEU A 215 -7.36 6.29 12.86
C LEU A 215 -8.37 6.42 13.99
N PHE A 216 -8.87 5.32 14.49
CA PHE A 216 -9.52 5.21 15.79
C PHE A 216 -8.67 4.34 16.70
N HIS A 217 -8.44 4.82 17.90
CA HIS A 217 -7.75 4.10 18.96
C HIS A 217 -8.67 3.97 20.18
N SER A 218 -8.71 2.79 20.83
CA SER A 218 -9.61 2.55 21.96
C SER A 218 -9.41 3.55 23.12
N ASP A 219 -8.20 4.03 23.31
CA ASP A 219 -7.82 4.88 24.44
C ASP A 219 -7.85 6.37 24.11
N HIS A 220 -7.60 6.75 22.84
CA HIS A 220 -7.47 8.16 22.41
C HIS A 220 -8.60 8.65 21.50
N GLY A 221 -9.46 7.73 21.01
CA GLY A 221 -10.54 8.10 20.08
C GLY A 221 -10.08 8.25 18.63
N TRP A 222 -10.62 9.26 17.93
CA TRP A 222 -10.36 9.49 16.51
C TRP A 222 -9.22 10.45 16.31
N ALA A 223 -8.29 10.09 15.41
CA ALA A 223 -7.21 10.93 14.95
C ALA A 223 -7.18 10.98 13.42
N THR A 224 -6.94 12.13 12.85
CA THR A 224 -6.89 12.35 11.41
C THR A 224 -5.67 13.17 11.02
N TYR A 225 -4.95 12.71 9.99
CA TYR A 225 -3.89 13.47 9.34
C TYR A 225 -4.06 13.35 7.83
N LEU A 226 -4.08 14.49 7.13
CA LEU A 226 -4.32 14.56 5.70
C LEU A 226 -3.17 15.26 5.00
N ASP A 227 -2.55 14.58 4.05
CA ASP A 227 -1.61 15.11 3.06
C ASP A 227 -2.31 15.11 1.70
N LEU A 228 -2.57 16.28 1.13
CA LEU A 228 -3.28 16.44 -0.15
C LEU A 228 -2.30 16.87 -1.26
N PRO A 229 -1.63 15.94 -1.96
CA PRO A 229 -0.59 16.28 -2.91
C PRO A 229 -1.15 16.88 -4.19
N LEU A 230 -0.63 18.04 -4.57
CA LEU A 230 -0.90 18.74 -5.81
C LEU A 230 0.39 18.88 -6.60
N GLY A 231 0.34 18.72 -7.91
CA GLY A 231 1.50 18.96 -8.78
C GLY A 231 1.99 17.73 -9.54
N GLY A 232 3.18 17.82 -10.10
CA GLY A 232 3.75 16.84 -11.00
C GLY A 232 4.97 16.10 -10.43
N ARG A 233 5.69 15.38 -11.30
CA ARG A 233 6.85 14.54 -10.93
C ARG A 233 8.03 15.30 -10.31
N ASN A 234 8.24 16.57 -10.68
CA ASN A 234 9.40 17.35 -10.25
C ASN A 234 9.10 18.33 -9.13
N LEU A 235 7.87 18.80 -9.05
CA LEU A 235 7.41 19.75 -8.03
C LEU A 235 6.08 19.24 -7.48
N ARG A 236 6.01 19.17 -6.15
CA ARG A 236 4.80 18.78 -5.42
C ARG A 236 4.53 19.82 -4.33
N VAL A 237 3.30 20.25 -4.22
CA VAL A 237 2.78 21.08 -3.15
C VAL A 237 1.76 20.24 -2.38
N THR A 238 1.92 20.13 -1.08
CA THR A 238 1.09 19.26 -0.23
C THR A 238 0.51 20.07 0.92
N PRO A 239 -0.73 20.58 0.83
CA PRO A 239 -1.45 21.02 2.01
C PRO A 239 -1.59 19.90 3.03
N ILE A 240 -1.45 20.27 4.30
CA ILE A 240 -1.47 19.37 5.46
C ILE A 240 -2.59 19.84 6.38
N ALA A 241 -3.37 18.90 6.90
CA ALA A 241 -4.33 19.14 7.99
C ALA A 241 -4.27 17.98 9.00
N ALA A 242 -4.32 18.30 10.28
CA ALA A 242 -4.37 17.33 11.37
C ALA A 242 -5.50 17.68 12.33
N ILE A 243 -6.18 16.67 12.85
CA ILE A 243 -7.25 16.80 13.86
C ILE A 243 -7.02 15.67 14.87
N ASP A 244 -6.80 16.05 16.12
CA ASP A 244 -6.56 15.14 17.23
C ASP A 244 -5.52 14.05 16.91
N ASN A 245 -4.46 14.44 16.21
CA ASN A 245 -3.46 13.49 15.78
C ASN A 245 -2.51 13.16 16.92
N SER A 246 -2.45 11.89 17.27
CA SER A 246 -1.57 11.34 18.29
C SER A 246 -0.45 10.49 17.68
N ASP A 247 0.24 10.98 16.66
CA ASP A 247 1.37 10.28 16.08
C ASP A 247 2.43 9.92 17.15
N ASP A 248 3.63 9.56 16.78
CA ASP A 248 4.75 9.20 17.66
C ASP A 248 5.26 10.38 18.53
N LEU A 249 4.38 11.30 18.95
CA LEU A 249 4.69 12.47 19.78
C LEU A 249 4.08 12.34 21.18
N VAL A 250 4.64 13.09 22.13
CA VAL A 250 4.12 13.18 23.51
C VAL A 250 2.75 13.85 23.50
N GLU A 251 2.64 14.98 22.81
CA GLU A 251 1.40 15.74 22.66
C GLU A 251 0.45 15.16 21.60
N GLU A 252 -0.83 15.46 21.74
CA GLU A 252 -1.81 15.43 20.67
C GLU A 252 -1.90 16.79 20.02
N TYR A 253 -2.21 16.88 18.72
CA TYR A 253 -2.20 18.15 18.04
C TYR A 253 -3.23 18.25 16.92
N SER A 254 -3.72 19.47 16.73
CA SER A 254 -4.61 19.84 15.63
C SER A 254 -4.07 21.05 14.91
N GLY A 255 -4.29 21.15 13.59
CA GLY A 255 -3.87 22.32 12.83
C GLY A 255 -3.59 22.02 11.38
N TYR A 256 -2.73 22.84 10.77
CA TYR A 256 -2.50 22.82 9.34
C TYR A 256 -1.06 23.14 8.96
N GLY A 257 -0.75 22.89 7.68
CA GLY A 257 0.58 23.16 7.13
C GLY A 257 0.63 23.09 5.63
N LEU A 258 1.81 23.31 5.12
CA LEU A 258 2.12 23.25 3.69
C LEU A 258 3.52 22.67 3.51
N ARG A 259 3.63 21.64 2.64
CA ARG A 259 4.91 21.10 2.20
C ARG A 259 5.09 21.33 0.71
N VAL A 260 6.25 21.87 0.34
CA VAL A 260 6.68 22.05 -1.06
C VAL A 260 7.93 21.23 -1.29
N GLU A 261 7.92 20.38 -2.29
CA GLU A 261 9.04 19.50 -2.61
C GLU A 261 9.43 19.65 -4.08
N ALA A 262 10.71 19.99 -4.32
CA ALA A 262 11.33 20.02 -5.64
C ALA A 262 12.30 18.85 -5.76
N ARG A 263 11.95 17.83 -6.55
CA ARG A 263 12.75 16.60 -6.72
C ARG A 263 13.96 16.81 -7.61
N LYS A 264 13.96 17.83 -8.44
CA LYS A 264 15.00 18.07 -9.43
C LYS A 264 15.39 19.55 -9.44
N LEU A 265 16.54 19.85 -8.83
CA LEU A 265 17.17 21.16 -8.90
C LEU A 265 18.37 21.09 -9.84
N GLY A 266 18.15 21.27 -11.15
CA GLY A 266 19.17 21.10 -12.17
C GLY A 266 19.49 19.63 -12.47
N THR A 267 19.78 18.81 -11.46
CA THR A 267 20.09 17.38 -11.60
C THR A 267 19.05 16.50 -10.89
N ARG A 268 19.00 15.21 -11.24
CA ARG A 268 18.14 14.23 -10.56
C ARG A 268 18.65 13.83 -9.17
N ARG A 269 19.87 14.22 -8.83
CA ARG A 269 20.50 13.92 -7.55
C ARG A 269 20.20 14.97 -6.49
N LEU A 270 19.84 16.19 -6.91
CA LEU A 270 19.62 17.30 -6.00
C LEU A 270 18.15 17.69 -5.96
N GLY A 271 17.61 17.79 -4.78
CA GLY A 271 16.26 18.25 -4.51
C GLY A 271 16.21 19.10 -3.25
N ALA A 272 15.09 19.75 -3.04
CA ALA A 272 14.81 20.49 -1.82
C ALA A 272 13.38 20.28 -1.37
N SER A 273 13.14 20.42 -0.08
CA SER A 273 11.82 20.51 0.51
C SER A 273 11.74 21.68 1.47
N PHE A 274 10.56 22.22 1.57
CA PHE A 274 10.20 23.26 2.52
C PHE A 274 8.88 22.82 3.15
N GLU A 275 8.84 22.70 4.48
CA GLU A 275 7.63 22.41 5.23
C GLU A 275 7.38 23.54 6.22
N TRP A 276 6.14 24.00 6.27
CA TRP A 276 5.62 24.88 7.29
C TRP A 276 4.40 24.25 7.92
N THR A 277 4.34 24.26 9.26
CA THR A 277 3.22 23.76 10.04
C THR A 277 2.90 24.69 11.19
N ARG A 278 1.62 24.81 11.53
CA ARG A 278 1.15 25.45 12.76
C ARG A 278 0.11 24.53 13.39
N PHE A 279 0.44 24.06 14.59
CA PHE A 279 -0.36 23.13 15.35
C PHE A 279 -0.64 23.68 16.74
N GLU A 280 -1.89 23.55 17.17
CA GLU A 280 -2.34 23.71 18.55
C GLU A 280 -2.14 22.36 19.26
N GLN A 281 -1.64 22.39 20.49
CA GLN A 281 -1.26 21.20 21.24
C GLN A 281 -2.31 20.92 22.32
N ASP A 282 -2.65 19.66 22.49
CA ASP A 282 -3.42 19.15 23.61
C ASP A 282 -2.54 18.22 24.45
N TRP A 283 -2.70 18.29 25.77
CA TRP A 283 -1.82 17.61 26.71
C TRP A 283 -2.63 16.71 27.63
N GLU A 284 -2.29 15.43 27.64
CA GLU A 284 -2.87 14.44 28.52
C GLU A 284 -2.58 14.79 30.00
N LEU A 285 -3.54 14.52 30.89
CA LEU A 285 -3.41 14.84 32.33
C LEU A 285 -2.19 14.17 32.97
N SER A 286 -1.91 12.92 32.59
CA SER A 286 -0.75 12.17 33.07
C SER A 286 0.58 12.83 32.70
N THR A 287 0.64 13.47 31.52
CA THR A 287 1.78 14.28 31.08
C THR A 287 1.92 15.53 31.99
N LEU A 288 0.84 16.25 32.23
CA LEU A 288 0.85 17.44 33.09
C LEU A 288 1.29 17.11 34.50
N ASP A 289 0.76 16.05 35.09
CA ASP A 289 1.13 15.57 36.44
C ASP A 289 2.62 15.16 36.47
N THR A 290 3.12 14.48 35.45
CA THR A 290 4.52 14.08 35.38
C THR A 290 5.43 15.32 35.31
N LEU A 291 5.10 16.30 34.49
CA LEU A 291 5.91 17.51 34.30
C LEU A 291 5.92 18.39 35.58
N ALA A 292 4.83 18.39 36.34
CA ALA A 292 4.80 19.10 37.64
C ALA A 292 5.85 18.54 38.62
N LEU A 293 6.23 17.28 38.50
CA LEU A 293 7.25 16.60 39.30
C LEU A 293 8.65 16.63 38.69
N ARG A 294 8.78 17.09 37.43
CA ARG A 294 10.01 17.02 36.61
C ARG A 294 10.39 18.40 36.06
N PRO A 295 10.89 19.32 36.91
CA PRO A 295 11.30 20.65 36.47
C PRO A 295 12.53 20.66 35.54
N ASP A 296 13.20 19.54 35.38
CA ASP A 296 14.31 19.31 34.46
C ASP A 296 13.85 19.15 33.00
N ILE A 297 12.57 18.86 32.77
CA ILE A 297 11.96 18.77 31.44
C ILE A 297 11.40 20.14 31.06
N PRO A 298 11.57 20.61 29.81
CA PRO A 298 10.98 21.86 29.34
C PRO A 298 9.46 21.89 29.52
N PRO A 299 8.88 23.08 29.80
CA PRO A 299 7.45 23.23 30.04
C PRO A 299 6.62 22.92 28.77
N ILE A 300 5.32 22.74 28.97
CA ILE A 300 4.33 22.66 27.89
C ILE A 300 4.23 23.96 27.10
N TYR A 301 3.73 23.85 25.90
CA TYR A 301 3.35 24.97 25.02
C TYR A 301 1.97 24.73 24.45
N GLU A 302 1.26 25.77 24.07
CA GLU A 302 -0.09 25.71 23.50
C GLU A 302 -0.04 25.63 21.99
N THR A 303 0.87 26.35 21.33
CA THR A 303 1.03 26.37 19.89
C THR A 303 2.46 26.09 19.50
N ARG A 304 2.64 25.28 18.45
CA ARG A 304 3.93 25.07 17.79
C ARG A 304 3.85 25.47 16.33
N SER A 305 4.63 26.48 15.95
CA SER A 305 4.85 26.85 14.55
C SER A 305 6.25 26.43 14.12
N THR A 306 6.34 25.68 13.02
CA THR A 306 7.62 25.12 12.56
C THR A 306 7.83 25.37 11.07
N ILE A 307 9.04 25.82 10.71
CA ILE A 307 9.51 25.94 9.32
C ILE A 307 10.74 25.04 9.16
N THR A 308 10.71 24.18 8.15
CA THR A 308 11.77 23.20 7.91
C THR A 308 12.23 23.20 6.44
N PRO A 309 13.18 24.06 6.06
CA PRO A 309 13.87 23.94 4.78
C PRO A 309 14.93 22.82 4.82
N LEU A 310 14.92 21.95 3.79
CA LEU A 310 15.86 20.84 3.63
C LEU A 310 16.40 20.79 2.21
N VAL A 311 17.64 20.40 2.06
CA VAL A 311 18.26 20.01 0.80
C VAL A 311 18.58 18.53 0.86
N LYS A 312 18.18 17.80 -0.18
CA LYS A 312 18.37 16.34 -0.28
C LYS A 312 19.28 16.02 -1.47
N PHE A 313 20.25 15.16 -1.24
CA PHE A 313 21.19 14.70 -2.27
C PHE A 313 21.20 13.17 -2.35
N ALA A 314 20.93 12.63 -3.54
CA ALA A 314 21.00 11.19 -3.81
C ALA A 314 22.44 10.79 -4.15
N LEU A 315 23.05 10.00 -3.30
CA LEU A 315 24.37 9.40 -3.52
C LEU A 315 24.25 8.27 -4.55
N THR A 316 23.24 7.42 -4.36
CA THR A 316 22.84 6.34 -5.27
C THR A 316 21.31 6.37 -5.47
N PRO A 317 20.72 5.53 -6.34
CA PRO A 317 19.26 5.41 -6.43
C PRO A 317 18.57 5.06 -5.12
N ASP A 318 19.25 4.33 -4.24
CA ASP A 318 18.71 3.80 -2.98
C ASP A 318 19.20 4.52 -1.73
N LEU A 319 20.30 5.34 -1.86
CA LEU A 319 20.90 6.04 -0.74
C LEU A 319 20.86 7.56 -0.94
N SER A 320 20.30 8.26 0.01
CA SER A 320 20.24 9.73 0.01
C SER A 320 20.66 10.31 1.35
N VAL A 321 21.17 11.55 1.30
CA VAL A 321 21.51 12.37 2.46
C VAL A 321 20.69 13.65 2.38
N ALA A 322 20.18 14.14 3.51
CA ALA A 322 19.54 15.44 3.58
C ALA A 322 20.14 16.27 4.71
N GLY A 323 20.13 17.57 4.52
CA GLY A 323 20.56 18.54 5.53
C GLY A 323 19.72 19.81 5.47
N GLY A 324 19.54 20.45 6.61
CA GLY A 324 18.76 21.69 6.71
C GLY A 324 18.62 22.18 8.14
N VAL A 325 17.61 22.99 8.35
CA VAL A 325 17.31 23.55 9.67
C VAL A 325 15.81 23.41 9.96
N SER A 326 15.48 23.32 11.25
CA SER A 326 14.10 23.45 11.75
C SER A 326 14.07 24.72 12.61
N ILE A 327 13.19 25.63 12.29
CA ILE A 327 12.92 26.84 13.02
C ILE A 327 11.57 26.65 13.69
N SER A 328 11.54 26.49 15.00
CA SER A 328 10.32 26.20 15.75
C SER A 328 10.08 27.23 16.84
N GLU A 329 8.93 27.86 16.83
CA GLU A 329 8.42 28.73 17.86
C GLU A 329 7.36 27.98 18.68
N LEU A 330 7.53 27.99 20.00
CA LEU A 330 6.66 27.36 21.00
C LEU A 330 6.01 28.47 21.81
N GLU A 331 4.71 28.69 21.61
CA GLU A 331 3.94 29.69 22.36
C GLU A 331 3.48 29.08 23.68
N ALA A 332 3.80 29.70 24.81
CA ALA A 332 3.37 29.21 26.12
C ALA A 332 1.87 29.46 26.36
N PRO A 333 1.20 28.66 27.23
CA PRO A 333 -0.21 28.84 27.56
C PRO A 333 -0.56 30.19 28.20
N SER A 334 0.45 30.87 28.75
CA SER A 334 0.28 32.19 29.33
C SER A 334 1.13 33.22 28.61
N PRO A 335 0.55 34.33 28.13
CA PRO A 335 1.32 35.43 27.52
C PRO A 335 2.43 35.98 28.41
N ALA A 336 2.30 35.84 29.75
CA ALA A 336 3.33 36.26 30.70
C ALA A 336 4.61 35.41 30.64
N THR A 337 4.53 34.19 30.11
CA THR A 337 5.67 33.26 29.96
C THR A 337 6.42 33.44 28.62
N GLY A 338 5.81 34.14 27.66
CA GLY A 338 6.41 34.40 26.33
C GLY A 338 6.44 33.19 25.43
N SER A 339 7.12 33.31 24.28
CA SER A 339 7.45 32.22 23.35
C SER A 339 8.86 31.71 23.58
N GLN A 340 9.11 30.45 23.21
CA GLN A 340 10.40 29.80 23.29
C GLN A 340 10.83 29.31 21.89
N MET A 341 12.05 29.59 21.50
CA MET A 341 12.59 29.10 20.24
C MET A 341 13.27 27.74 20.43
N ALA A 342 12.93 26.78 19.55
CA ALA A 342 13.49 25.45 19.54
C ALA A 342 14.12 25.13 18.16
N ASN A 343 15.05 25.98 17.73
CA ASN A 343 15.72 25.84 16.45
C ASN A 343 16.77 24.72 16.47
N ALA A 344 16.88 23.97 15.36
CA ALA A 344 17.82 22.87 15.27
C ALA A 344 18.37 22.70 13.85
N ALA A 345 19.65 22.34 13.73
CA ALA A 345 20.23 21.79 12.52
C ALA A 345 19.78 20.33 12.35
N LEU A 346 19.54 19.92 11.11
CA LEU A 346 19.06 18.61 10.73
C LEU A 346 20.01 17.95 9.75
N VAL A 347 20.32 16.67 9.97
CA VAL A 347 21.03 15.81 9.02
C VAL A 347 20.34 14.47 9.01
N SER A 348 20.05 13.90 7.85
CA SER A 348 19.59 12.52 7.73
C SER A 348 20.32 11.76 6.63
N VAL A 349 20.37 10.45 6.82
CA VAL A 349 20.80 9.47 5.81
C VAL A 349 19.69 8.46 5.67
N ASP A 350 19.22 8.25 4.45
CA ASP A 350 18.10 7.36 4.14
C ASP A 350 18.52 6.36 3.08
N TYR A 351 18.28 5.07 3.34
CA TYR A 351 18.46 3.95 2.43
C TYR A 351 17.12 3.25 2.18
N ASP A 352 16.80 2.91 0.92
CA ASP A 352 15.61 2.15 0.54
C ASP A 352 15.93 1.27 -0.67
N GLY A 353 16.50 0.11 -0.40
CA GLY A 353 16.85 -0.89 -1.41
C GLY A 353 15.78 -1.96 -1.56
N ARG A 354 15.53 -2.37 -2.81
CA ARG A 354 14.61 -3.46 -3.13
C ARG A 354 15.26 -4.39 -4.15
N TRP A 355 15.15 -5.69 -3.94
CA TRP A 355 15.61 -6.71 -4.89
C TRP A 355 14.66 -7.91 -4.90
N ARG A 356 14.78 -8.71 -5.94
CA ARG A 356 14.08 -9.98 -6.06
C ARG A 356 15.12 -11.10 -6.12
N ASP A 357 14.85 -12.20 -5.44
CA ASP A 357 15.71 -13.37 -5.47
C ASP A 357 15.31 -14.38 -6.56
N ALA A 358 16.03 -15.48 -6.66
CA ALA A 358 15.78 -16.54 -7.65
C ALA A 358 14.45 -17.29 -7.41
N SER A 359 13.84 -17.18 -6.24
CA SER A 359 12.52 -17.74 -5.91
C SER A 359 11.37 -16.77 -6.17
N GLU A 360 11.64 -15.64 -6.87
CA GLU A 360 10.72 -14.53 -7.12
C GLU A 360 10.26 -13.78 -5.86
N ALA A 361 10.79 -14.12 -4.69
CA ALA A 361 10.50 -13.38 -3.48
C ALA A 361 11.07 -11.97 -3.55
N THR A 362 10.28 -10.99 -3.12
CA THR A 362 10.69 -9.58 -3.08
C THR A 362 11.20 -9.24 -1.70
N HIS A 363 12.40 -8.70 -1.65
CA HIS A 363 13.02 -8.18 -0.43
C HIS A 363 13.08 -6.66 -0.49
N ARG A 364 12.86 -6.00 0.65
CA ARG A 364 13.07 -4.57 0.81
C ARG A 364 13.76 -4.29 2.13
N VAL A 365 14.79 -3.47 2.10
CA VAL A 365 15.42 -2.89 3.29
C VAL A 365 15.24 -1.38 3.22
N ALA A 366 14.56 -0.81 4.22
CA ALA A 366 14.50 0.62 4.43
C ALA A 366 15.21 0.94 5.74
N ALA A 367 16.17 1.86 5.71
CA ALA A 367 16.89 2.29 6.91
C ALA A 367 17.04 3.81 6.89
N SER A 368 16.91 4.43 8.05
CA SER A 368 17.13 5.86 8.21
C SER A 368 17.93 6.14 9.48
N PHE A 369 18.78 7.14 9.41
CA PHE A 369 19.45 7.71 10.56
C PHE A 369 19.30 9.22 10.51
N GLY A 370 18.82 9.82 11.60
CA GLY A 370 18.60 11.25 11.73
C GLY A 370 19.36 11.83 12.94
N LEU A 371 19.93 12.99 12.75
CA LEU A 371 20.52 13.82 13.79
C LEU A 371 19.83 15.19 13.80
N ARG A 372 19.42 15.65 14.97
CA ARG A 372 18.98 17.02 15.22
C ARG A 372 19.84 17.63 16.33
N ALA A 373 20.24 18.88 16.14
CA ALA A 373 21.06 19.59 17.12
C ALA A 373 20.54 21.03 17.29
N GLY A 374 19.94 21.31 18.42
CA GLY A 374 19.59 22.66 18.87
C GLY A 374 20.73 23.28 19.64
N SER A 375 21.05 24.56 19.37
CA SER A 375 22.08 25.32 20.09
C SER A 375 21.76 26.81 20.10
N ARG A 376 22.38 27.52 21.01
CA ARG A 376 22.29 29.00 21.08
C ARG A 376 22.80 29.68 19.82
N ASP A 377 23.74 29.06 19.10
CA ASP A 377 24.27 29.60 17.84
C ASP A 377 23.20 29.59 16.72
N LEU A 378 22.13 28.80 16.90
CA LEU A 378 20.94 28.77 16.03
C LEU A 378 19.79 29.60 16.63
N GLU A 379 20.07 30.48 17.59
CA GLU A 379 19.01 31.22 18.31
C GLU A 379 17.98 30.33 18.97
N SER A 380 18.38 29.12 19.44
CA SER A 380 17.54 28.21 20.17
C SER A 380 17.68 28.42 21.67
N ASP A 381 16.57 28.55 22.39
CA ASP A 381 16.53 28.58 23.85
C ASP A 381 16.88 27.23 24.46
N LEU A 382 16.70 26.16 23.68
CA LEU A 382 16.94 24.78 24.07
C LEU A 382 18.22 24.23 23.40
N SER A 383 19.11 23.66 24.21
CA SER A 383 20.36 23.08 23.72
C SER A 383 20.33 21.56 23.88
N TYR A 384 20.31 20.85 22.74
CA TYR A 384 20.19 19.39 22.72
C TYR A 384 20.81 18.77 21.47
N LYS A 385 21.07 17.47 21.54
CA LYS A 385 21.34 16.61 20.39
C LYS A 385 20.43 15.39 20.47
N ARG A 386 19.70 15.12 19.39
CA ARG A 386 18.83 13.95 19.23
C ARG A 386 19.32 13.14 18.05
N TYR A 387 19.53 11.88 18.25
CA TYR A 387 19.82 10.91 17.20
C TYR A 387 18.82 9.75 17.22
N LEU A 388 18.41 9.30 16.05
CA LEU A 388 17.48 8.22 15.89
C LEU A 388 17.86 7.39 14.66
N GLY A 389 18.04 6.09 14.88
CA GLY A 389 18.18 5.10 13.82
C GLY A 389 16.92 4.23 13.75
N ARG A 390 16.42 3.98 12.55
CA ARG A 390 15.32 3.04 12.28
C ARG A 390 15.66 2.18 11.08
N GLY A 391 15.35 0.90 11.16
CA GLY A 391 15.49 -0.05 10.07
C GLY A 391 14.25 -0.93 9.95
N THR A 392 13.84 -1.24 8.71
CA THR A 392 12.76 -2.16 8.41
C THR A 392 13.21 -3.09 7.30
N TYR A 393 13.06 -4.39 7.51
CA TYR A 393 13.21 -5.42 6.49
C TYR A 393 11.85 -6.01 6.16
N GLN A 394 11.54 -6.14 4.88
CA GLN A 394 10.31 -6.74 4.37
C GLN A 394 10.67 -7.87 3.41
N PHE A 395 9.93 -8.96 3.52
CA PHE A 395 10.03 -10.14 2.67
C PHE A 395 8.63 -10.52 2.20
N ASP A 396 8.43 -10.54 0.89
CA ASP A 396 7.16 -10.84 0.24
C ASP A 396 7.33 -12.00 -0.72
N VAL A 397 6.58 -13.07 -0.51
CA VAL A 397 6.49 -14.21 -1.43
C VAL A 397 5.05 -14.68 -1.51
N GLU A 398 4.47 -14.67 -2.71
CA GLU A 398 3.06 -15.01 -2.95
C GLU A 398 2.10 -14.23 -2.03
N ARG A 399 1.48 -14.93 -1.07
CA ARG A 399 0.54 -14.38 -0.08
C ARG A 399 1.17 -14.13 1.29
N HIS A 400 2.45 -14.49 1.44
CA HIS A 400 3.18 -14.38 2.68
C HIS A 400 3.92 -13.04 2.72
N HIS A 401 3.80 -12.35 3.82
CA HIS A 401 4.51 -11.11 4.09
C HIS A 401 5.13 -11.19 5.48
N VAL A 402 6.43 -10.96 5.56
CA VAL A 402 7.17 -10.85 6.83
C VAL A 402 7.75 -9.45 6.91
N GLN A 403 7.59 -8.79 8.03
CA GLN A 403 8.22 -7.51 8.31
C GLN A 403 8.92 -7.56 9.66
N ALA A 404 10.18 -7.14 9.68
CA ALA A 404 10.93 -6.89 10.90
C ALA A 404 11.34 -5.41 10.96
N THR A 405 11.12 -4.77 12.11
CA THR A 405 11.47 -3.36 12.34
C THR A 405 12.33 -3.26 13.60
N ALA A 406 13.34 -2.41 13.56
CA ALA A 406 14.14 -2.05 14.72
C ALA A 406 14.32 -0.53 14.78
N MET A 407 14.35 0.03 15.99
CA MET A 407 14.55 1.45 16.24
C MET A 407 15.38 1.63 17.52
N ALA A 408 16.33 2.57 17.47
CA ALA A 408 17.09 2.98 18.64
C ALA A 408 17.45 4.46 18.56
N GLY A 409 17.37 5.16 19.68
CA GLY A 409 17.65 6.59 19.72
C GLY A 409 18.04 7.12 21.09
N GLY A 410 18.57 8.32 21.09
CA GLY A 410 18.96 9.02 22.31
C GLY A 410 18.95 10.54 22.15
N ILE A 411 18.74 11.20 23.29
CA ILE A 411 18.79 12.65 23.43
C ILE A 411 19.78 12.99 24.52
N THR A 412 20.55 14.04 24.30
CA THR A 412 21.41 14.67 25.32
C THR A 412 21.11 16.16 25.35
N GLY A 413 21.16 16.77 26.54
CA GLY A 413 20.76 18.16 26.77
C GLY A 413 19.26 18.30 26.98
N GLN A 414 18.76 19.53 26.93
CA GLN A 414 17.34 19.86 27.13
C GLN A 414 16.64 19.96 25.77
N ALA A 415 15.91 18.92 25.40
CA ALA A 415 15.12 18.90 24.18
C ALA A 415 13.66 19.28 24.48
N PRO A 416 12.96 19.96 23.57
CA PRO A 416 11.53 20.22 23.72
C PRO A 416 10.73 18.90 23.75
N LEU A 417 9.51 18.95 24.28
CA LEU A 417 8.69 17.75 24.45
C LEU A 417 8.45 16.99 23.14
N PHE A 418 8.22 17.69 22.03
CA PHE A 418 8.02 17.07 20.70
C PHE A 418 9.24 16.31 20.15
N GLU A 419 10.39 16.44 20.76
CA GLU A 419 11.61 15.68 20.39
C GLU A 419 11.80 14.43 21.27
N ARG A 420 11.09 14.33 22.40
CA ARG A 420 11.20 13.18 23.29
C ARG A 420 10.58 11.95 22.65
N PHE A 421 11.14 10.80 22.96
CA PHE A 421 10.67 9.54 22.39
C PHE A 421 9.44 9.02 23.12
N THR A 422 8.52 8.47 22.33
CA THR A 422 7.35 7.72 22.80
C THR A 422 7.34 6.33 22.19
N LEU A 423 6.72 5.37 22.84
CA LEU A 423 6.35 4.06 22.31
C LEU A 423 4.94 3.74 22.78
N GLY A 424 4.17 3.04 21.95
CA GLY A 424 2.80 2.66 22.24
C GLY A 424 1.88 2.89 21.05
N ASP A 425 0.61 2.85 21.30
CA ASP A 425 -0.47 3.11 20.37
C ASP A 425 -0.54 2.14 19.19
N SER A 426 -0.85 2.64 17.97
CA SER A 426 -1.11 1.79 16.81
C SER A 426 0.12 1.43 15.99
N THR A 427 1.27 2.08 16.24
CA THR A 427 2.45 1.99 15.37
C THR A 427 3.64 1.30 16.01
N THR A 428 3.80 1.43 17.33
CA THR A 428 4.89 0.84 18.11
C THR A 428 4.34 0.25 19.42
N LEU A 429 4.91 -0.83 19.92
CA LEU A 429 4.41 -1.52 21.13
C LEU A 429 2.87 -1.61 21.18
N ARG A 430 2.29 -2.04 20.07
CA ARG A 430 0.84 -2.15 19.88
C ARG A 430 0.22 -2.98 21.02
N GLY A 431 -0.75 -2.43 21.73
CA GLY A 431 -1.31 -3.03 22.95
C GLY A 431 -0.90 -2.31 24.24
N TRP A 432 -0.09 -1.25 24.12
CA TRP A 432 0.25 -0.35 25.21
C TRP A 432 -0.17 1.08 24.87
N ASN A 433 -0.76 1.79 25.81
CA ASN A 433 -0.96 3.22 25.69
C ASN A 433 0.38 3.94 25.92
N LYS A 434 0.75 4.91 25.08
CA LYS A 434 2.01 5.66 25.18
C LYS A 434 2.16 6.38 26.53
N TYR A 435 1.05 6.86 27.09
CA TYR A 435 1.05 7.60 28.35
C TYR A 435 1.25 6.69 29.58
N ASP A 436 0.90 5.40 29.48
CA ASP A 436 1.21 4.41 30.53
C ASP A 436 2.70 4.00 30.54
N ILE A 437 3.38 4.18 29.41
CA ILE A 437 4.80 3.85 29.30
C ILE A 437 5.66 5.02 29.77
N ALA A 438 5.45 6.20 29.20
CA ALA A 438 6.23 7.40 29.46
C ALA A 438 5.40 8.66 29.16
N PRO A 439 4.59 9.16 30.12
CA PRO A 439 3.67 10.29 29.89
C PRO A 439 4.34 11.55 29.36
N ALA A 440 5.56 11.85 29.81
CA ALA A 440 6.37 12.97 29.30
C ALA A 440 7.41 12.54 28.25
N GLY A 441 7.25 11.36 27.66
CA GLY A 441 8.26 10.76 26.81
C GLY A 441 9.58 10.44 27.53
N GLY A 442 10.55 9.88 26.80
CA GLY A 442 11.87 9.59 27.32
C GLY A 442 13.01 10.16 26.47
N ASN A 443 14.22 10.21 27.03
CA ASN A 443 15.40 10.64 26.29
C ASN A 443 16.19 9.46 25.69
N ARG A 444 15.73 8.23 25.87
CA ARG A 444 16.27 6.99 25.29
C ARG A 444 15.13 6.13 24.77
N VAL A 445 15.37 5.44 23.66
CA VAL A 445 14.40 4.51 23.08
C VAL A 445 15.11 3.32 22.45
N ILE A 446 14.52 2.14 22.62
CA ILE A 446 14.82 0.94 21.85
C ILE A 446 13.50 0.22 21.54
N TYR A 447 13.35 -0.25 20.32
CA TYR A 447 12.15 -0.95 19.88
C TYR A 447 12.49 -1.96 18.81
N SER A 448 11.80 -3.09 18.80
CA SER A 448 11.84 -4.12 17.77
C SER A 448 10.45 -4.71 17.58
N SER A 449 10.12 -5.03 16.36
CA SER A 449 8.86 -5.67 15.96
C SER A 449 9.11 -6.72 14.91
N VAL A 450 8.40 -7.83 15.00
CA VAL A 450 8.28 -8.82 13.93
C VAL A 450 6.82 -9.06 13.66
N GLU A 451 6.42 -8.99 12.40
CA GLU A 451 5.06 -9.23 11.94
C GLU A 451 5.06 -10.20 10.78
N TYR A 452 4.20 -11.21 10.85
CA TYR A 452 3.90 -12.14 9.76
C TYR A 452 2.45 -11.98 9.34
N ARG A 453 2.20 -11.86 8.03
CA ARG A 453 0.86 -11.80 7.44
C ARG A 453 0.69 -12.82 6.32
N TYR A 454 -0.48 -13.42 6.29
CA TYR A 454 -0.95 -14.27 5.19
C TYR A 454 -2.26 -13.71 4.63
N SER A 455 -2.27 -13.32 3.36
CA SER A 455 -3.47 -12.74 2.70
C SER A 455 -4.13 -11.61 3.49
N GLY A 456 -3.35 -10.75 4.18
CA GLY A 456 -3.85 -9.61 4.94
C GLY A 456 -4.20 -9.90 6.41
N ILE A 457 -4.19 -11.16 6.85
CA ILE A 457 -4.35 -11.53 8.27
C ILE A 457 -2.96 -11.77 8.85
N GLY A 458 -2.63 -11.15 9.95
CA GLY A 458 -1.29 -11.25 10.54
C GLY A 458 -1.27 -11.36 12.05
N VAL A 459 -0.11 -11.75 12.52
CA VAL A 459 0.27 -11.75 13.94
C VAL A 459 1.56 -10.96 14.12
N PHE A 460 1.72 -10.34 15.27
CA PHE A 460 2.91 -9.58 15.56
C PHE A 460 3.42 -9.80 16.98
N LEU A 461 4.69 -9.51 17.16
CA LEU A 461 5.36 -9.42 18.45
C LEU A 461 6.16 -8.12 18.48
N ASP A 462 5.91 -7.28 19.47
CA ASP A 462 6.58 -6.02 19.69
C ASP A 462 7.31 -6.04 21.03
N VAL A 463 8.53 -5.52 21.05
CA VAL A 463 9.36 -5.39 22.26
C VAL A 463 10.00 -4.01 22.25
N GLY A 464 9.94 -3.30 23.37
CA GLY A 464 10.54 -1.97 23.44
C GLY A 464 10.66 -1.40 24.83
N SER A 465 11.34 -0.28 24.91
CA SER A 465 11.50 0.51 26.13
C SER A 465 11.76 1.97 25.77
N VAL A 466 11.13 2.87 26.52
CA VAL A 466 11.41 4.30 26.54
C VAL A 466 11.71 4.67 27.99
N TRP A 467 12.80 5.42 28.20
CA TRP A 467 13.20 5.83 29.56
C TRP A 467 14.06 7.09 29.50
N ASP A 468 14.21 7.74 30.65
CA ASP A 468 15.24 8.76 30.85
C ASP A 468 16.53 8.07 31.33
N ALA A 469 17.68 8.64 30.98
CA ALA A 469 18.98 8.01 31.27
C ALA A 469 19.22 7.79 32.78
N ASP A 470 18.58 8.58 33.62
CA ASP A 470 18.71 8.53 35.08
C ASP A 470 17.65 7.61 35.75
N ASN A 471 16.73 7.01 34.98
CA ASN A 471 15.65 6.16 35.46
C ASN A 471 15.89 4.69 35.09
N GLU A 472 15.24 3.80 35.83
CA GLU A 472 15.24 2.37 35.48
C GLU A 472 14.56 2.13 34.13
N ARG A 473 15.17 1.22 33.37
CA ARG A 473 14.65 0.80 32.08
C ARG A 473 13.66 -0.34 32.24
N HIS A 474 12.41 -0.11 31.92
CA HIS A 474 11.37 -1.13 31.87
C HIS A 474 11.14 -1.63 30.43
N VAL A 475 11.38 -2.91 30.19
CA VAL A 475 11.08 -3.52 28.90
C VAL A 475 9.62 -3.91 28.85
N ARG A 476 8.92 -3.46 27.79
CA ARG A 476 7.54 -3.78 27.49
C ARG A 476 7.47 -4.76 26.33
N VAL A 477 6.53 -5.69 26.41
CA VAL A 477 6.29 -6.70 25.38
C VAL A 477 4.81 -6.72 25.05
N SER A 478 4.47 -6.77 23.78
CA SER A 478 3.10 -6.97 23.31
C SER A 478 3.05 -7.92 22.13
N SER A 479 1.89 -8.55 21.95
CA SER A 479 1.60 -9.39 20.80
C SER A 479 0.13 -9.20 20.42
N GLY A 480 -0.23 -9.60 19.21
CA GLY A 480 -1.61 -9.43 18.77
C GLY A 480 -1.84 -9.82 17.33
N PHE A 481 -2.97 -9.36 16.83
CA PHE A 481 -3.44 -9.65 15.48
C PHE A 481 -3.56 -8.36 14.66
N ALA A 482 -3.27 -8.47 13.38
CA ALA A 482 -3.46 -7.39 12.41
C ALA A 482 -4.29 -7.90 11.23
N LEU A 483 -5.26 -7.12 10.80
CA LEU A 483 -6.03 -7.33 9.59
C LEU A 483 -5.78 -6.17 8.65
N GLN A 484 -5.47 -6.45 7.39
CA GLN A 484 -5.30 -5.43 6.37
C GLN A 484 -6.09 -5.80 5.12
N ALA A 485 -6.98 -4.91 4.70
CA ALA A 485 -7.79 -5.04 3.48
C ALA A 485 -7.66 -3.76 2.65
N GLY A 486 -6.73 -3.76 1.70
CA GLY A 486 -6.39 -2.55 0.94
C GLY A 486 -5.90 -1.42 1.87
N PRO A 487 -6.56 -0.23 1.86
CA PRO A 487 -6.20 0.88 2.74
C PRO A 487 -6.67 0.68 4.20
N ALA A 488 -7.65 -0.18 4.45
CA ALA A 488 -8.21 -0.40 5.77
C ALA A 488 -7.36 -1.36 6.59
N PHE A 489 -7.24 -1.09 7.88
CA PHE A 489 -6.57 -1.98 8.82
C PHE A 489 -7.29 -2.03 10.17
N ILE A 490 -7.13 -3.13 10.86
CA ILE A 490 -7.52 -3.34 12.26
C ILE A 490 -6.34 -3.99 12.95
N VAL A 491 -5.99 -3.49 14.12
CA VAL A 491 -4.96 -4.05 15.00
C VAL A 491 -5.57 -4.27 16.37
N VAL A 492 -5.35 -5.46 16.93
CA VAL A 492 -5.71 -5.79 18.30
C VAL A 492 -4.44 -6.24 19.00
N GLY A 493 -3.98 -5.45 19.94
CA GLY A 493 -2.75 -5.69 20.69
C GLY A 493 -3.03 -6.03 22.15
N PHE A 494 -2.20 -6.87 22.72
CA PHE A 494 -2.26 -7.29 24.13
C PHE A 494 -0.90 -7.03 24.77
N PRO A 495 -0.84 -6.29 25.88
CA PRO A 495 0.37 -6.17 26.69
C PRO A 495 0.63 -7.53 27.37
N LEU A 496 1.84 -8.11 27.17
CA LEU A 496 2.14 -9.44 27.72
C LEU A 496 2.77 -9.41 29.12
N ASN A 497 3.30 -8.27 29.52
CA ASN A 497 3.96 -8.10 30.81
C ASN A 497 3.43 -6.89 31.61
N ALA A 498 2.15 -6.58 31.43
CA ALA A 498 1.39 -5.66 32.26
C ALA A 498 0.75 -6.42 33.44
N ASP A 499 0.44 -5.72 34.51
CA ASP A 499 -0.28 -6.28 35.67
C ASP A 499 -1.71 -6.70 35.28
N GLU A 500 -2.33 -5.95 34.36
CA GLU A 500 -3.62 -6.29 33.75
C GLU A 500 -3.48 -6.36 32.22
N VAL A 501 -4.00 -7.42 31.63
CA VAL A 501 -3.98 -7.62 30.17
C VAL A 501 -5.27 -7.07 29.57
N THR A 502 -5.23 -5.81 29.19
CA THR A 502 -6.35 -5.17 28.48
C THR A 502 -6.03 -5.08 27.00
N ALA A 503 -6.97 -5.48 26.14
CA ALA A 503 -6.79 -5.38 24.69
C ALA A 503 -6.87 -3.91 24.23
N VAL A 504 -5.88 -3.45 23.51
CA VAL A 504 -5.90 -2.18 22.81
C VAL A 504 -6.31 -2.42 21.36
N VAL A 505 -7.32 -1.70 20.90
CA VAL A 505 -7.84 -1.82 19.54
C VAL A 505 -7.58 -0.54 18.77
N ALA A 506 -6.92 -0.66 17.63
CA ALA A 506 -6.78 0.42 16.67
C ALA A 506 -7.36 -0.03 15.32
N LEU A 507 -8.13 0.83 14.69
CA LEU A 507 -8.67 0.61 13.36
C LEU A 507 -8.57 1.90 12.54
N GLY A 508 -8.38 1.76 11.23
CA GLY A 508 -8.26 2.96 10.42
C GLY A 508 -8.11 2.71 8.94
N LEU A 509 -7.93 3.83 8.26
CA LEU A 509 -7.64 3.88 6.84
C LEU A 509 -6.28 4.56 6.65
N ARG A 510 -5.36 3.87 5.97
CA ARG A 510 -4.18 4.52 5.38
C ARG A 510 -4.55 4.86 3.96
N ILE A 511 -4.77 6.13 3.69
CA ILE A 511 -5.16 6.60 2.36
C ILE A 511 -3.88 6.73 1.55
N PRO A 512 -3.58 5.79 0.61
CA PRO A 512 -2.44 5.96 -0.27
C PRO A 512 -2.70 7.22 -1.09
N GLY A 513 -1.72 8.10 -1.15
CA GLY A 513 -1.84 9.33 -1.91
C GLY A 513 -2.21 9.03 -3.35
N ILE A 514 -3.15 9.80 -3.89
CA ILE A 514 -3.53 9.74 -5.29
C ILE A 514 -2.27 10.07 -6.11
N GLY A 515 -1.65 9.04 -6.70
CA GLY A 515 -0.55 9.19 -7.64
C GLY A 515 0.81 8.65 -7.24
N ILE A 516 1.00 8.07 -6.06
CA ILE A 516 2.27 7.44 -5.70
C ILE A 516 2.04 5.93 -5.49
N ARG A 517 2.51 5.13 -6.44
CA ARG A 517 2.69 3.70 -6.26
C ARG A 517 3.91 3.48 -5.36
N TRP A 518 3.68 2.82 -4.27
CA TRP A 518 4.71 2.34 -3.35
C TRP A 518 5.47 1.16 -3.95
#